data_7188661c1cefc3a37e326e370ff6024e
#
_entry.id   7188661c1cefc3a37e326e370ff6024e
#
_cell.length_a   1.000
_cell.length_b   1.000
_cell.length_c   1.000
_cell.angle_alpha   90.00
_cell.angle_beta   90.00
_cell.angle_gamma   90.00
#
_symmetry.space_group_name_H-M   'P 1'
#
loop_
_entity.id
_entity.type
_entity.pdbx_description
1 polymer ?
#
loop_
_entity_poly.entity_id
_entity_poly.type
_entity_poly.pdbx_seq_one_letter_code
_entity_poly.pdbx_strand_id
1 'polypeptide(L)'
;MRQLLTSVRARRGFTMVELLVALVLLGLVSAALYRVLVNNQRLYTAQTQRIDLSQNIRAATNILPAEFRQLDASDNDITAMGPDSISIHALRWTSFVCIAPVLNGTAANRSMTIRGGQPGQPMFFGSRGVLVGTDSISVYLDADPTSRLDDYYVPGRLTNAVSGPALCPAVPPGLAQPGTTITWDGNFFAGNNVAAAIPVGAPVWGFERVTYKLYQSPTDGLYYIGYGPTGGAKQPLIGPVLTNGLTFSYFDSTGAVTAVRTRVARIDITVRARTAIAVRRGGTAPAQTIVDSVVTSVALRNNRRW
;
A
#
# COMPACT_ATOMS: atom_id res chain seq x y z
N MET A 1 39.88 2.75 85.11
CA MET A 1 38.95 1.72 84.65
C MET A 1 37.56 2.34 84.61
N ARG A 2 37.10 2.81 83.36
CA ARG A 2 35.76 3.42 83.20
C ARG A 2 34.92 2.36 82.45
N GLN A 3 33.94 1.80 83.10
CA GLN A 3 32.97 0.89 82.51
C GLN A 3 31.98 1.69 81.71
N LEU A 4 31.99 1.45 80.39
CA LEU A 4 30.94 1.95 79.47
C LEU A 4 29.73 1.02 79.53
N LEU A 5 28.68 1.51 80.26
CA LEU A 5 27.36 0.90 80.29
C LEU A 5 26.69 1.17 78.94
N THR A 6 26.70 0.21 78.01
CA THR A 6 25.88 0.21 76.84
C THR A 6 24.42 -0.06 77.21
N SER A 7 23.58 0.97 77.15
CA SER A 7 22.13 0.84 77.38
C SER A 7 21.53 0.03 76.21
N VAL A 8 21.15 -1.21 76.49
CA VAL A 8 20.33 -2.03 75.54
C VAL A 8 18.92 -1.42 75.56
N ARG A 9 18.63 -0.67 74.53
CA ARG A 9 17.26 -0.20 74.26
C ARG A 9 16.36 -1.42 74.06
N ALA A 10 15.45 -1.68 74.98
CA ALA A 10 14.45 -2.73 74.83
C ALA A 10 13.60 -2.45 73.56
N ARG A 11 13.67 -3.34 72.59
CA ARG A 11 12.81 -3.30 71.40
C ARG A 11 11.38 -3.60 71.91
N ARG A 12 10.51 -2.58 71.83
CA ARG A 12 9.07 -2.76 72.01
C ARG A 12 8.52 -3.61 70.92
N GLY A 13 7.95 -4.75 71.17
CA GLY A 13 7.25 -5.59 70.24
C GLY A 13 5.93 -4.93 69.77
N PHE A 14 5.52 -5.22 68.49
CA PHE A 14 4.21 -4.76 68.04
C PHE A 14 3.07 -5.42 68.73
N THR A 15 2.01 -4.64 69.01
CA THR A 15 0.78 -5.19 69.61
C THR A 15 -0.06 -5.85 68.46
N MET A 16 -0.87 -6.85 68.85
CA MET A 16 -1.75 -7.54 67.94
C MET A 16 -2.76 -6.57 67.27
N VAL A 17 -3.20 -5.56 67.98
CA VAL A 17 -4.11 -4.51 67.51
C VAL A 17 -3.42 -3.61 66.46
N GLU A 18 -2.17 -3.23 66.69
CA GLU A 18 -1.39 -2.40 65.79
C GLU A 18 -1.16 -3.11 64.46
N LEU A 19 -0.91 -4.41 64.45
CA LEU A 19 -0.76 -5.24 63.27
C LEU A 19 -2.08 -5.37 62.51
N LEU A 20 -3.21 -5.50 63.23
CA LEU A 20 -4.53 -5.57 62.63
C LEU A 20 -4.90 -4.25 61.93
N VAL A 21 -4.68 -3.11 62.61
CA VAL A 21 -4.91 -1.80 62.04
C VAL A 21 -4.02 -1.57 60.80
N ALA A 22 -2.73 -1.95 60.84
CA ALA A 22 -1.82 -1.83 59.71
C ALA A 22 -2.29 -2.66 58.49
N LEU A 23 -2.78 -3.89 58.70
CA LEU A 23 -3.33 -4.73 57.63
C LEU A 23 -4.59 -4.13 57.00
N VAL A 24 -5.51 -3.56 57.79
CA VAL A 24 -6.71 -2.90 57.28
C VAL A 24 -6.33 -1.68 56.44
N LEU A 25 -5.43 -0.83 56.94
CA LEU A 25 -4.96 0.34 56.20
C LEU A 25 -4.22 -0.07 54.88
N LEU A 26 -3.36 -1.08 54.95
CA LEU A 26 -2.68 -1.63 53.77
C LEU A 26 -3.69 -2.14 52.74
N GLY A 27 -4.74 -2.83 53.16
CA GLY A 27 -5.82 -3.31 52.31
C GLY A 27 -6.57 -2.16 51.62
N LEU A 28 -6.89 -1.09 52.34
CA LEU A 28 -7.55 0.09 51.78
C LEU A 28 -6.67 0.81 50.76
N VAL A 29 -5.39 1.03 51.09
CA VAL A 29 -4.43 1.66 50.17
C VAL A 29 -4.23 0.80 48.93
N SER A 30 -4.05 -0.52 49.07
CA SER A 30 -3.90 -1.44 47.95
C SER A 30 -5.14 -1.45 47.06
N ALA A 31 -6.34 -1.43 47.62
CA ALA A 31 -7.58 -1.35 46.84
C ALA A 31 -7.70 -0.02 46.06
N ALA A 32 -7.28 1.10 46.65
CA ALA A 32 -7.25 2.39 45.96
C ALA A 32 -6.25 2.41 44.82
N LEU A 33 -5.02 1.94 45.04
CA LEU A 33 -3.99 1.83 44.03
C LEU A 33 -4.41 0.92 42.87
N TYR A 34 -5.05 -0.22 43.18
CA TYR A 34 -5.56 -1.13 42.16
C TYR A 34 -6.61 -0.46 41.26
N ARG A 35 -7.54 0.31 41.85
CA ARG A 35 -8.53 1.08 41.06
C ARG A 35 -7.88 2.11 40.13
N VAL A 36 -6.87 2.84 40.61
CA VAL A 36 -6.12 3.81 39.83
C VAL A 36 -5.40 3.11 38.65
N LEU A 37 -4.74 1.97 38.95
CA LEU A 37 -4.04 1.19 37.93
C LEU A 37 -4.99 0.71 36.82
N VAL A 38 -6.11 0.10 37.20
CA VAL A 38 -7.11 -0.39 36.20
C VAL A 38 -7.70 0.76 35.40
N ASN A 39 -7.95 1.92 36.02
CA ASN A 39 -8.45 3.09 35.28
C ASN A 39 -7.43 3.64 34.30
N ASN A 40 -6.16 3.73 34.71
CA ASN A 40 -5.08 4.16 33.81
C ASN A 40 -4.87 3.21 32.64
N GLN A 41 -4.92 1.89 32.87
CA GLN A 41 -4.83 0.90 31.79
C GLN A 41 -5.98 1.05 30.77
N ARG A 42 -7.21 1.27 31.24
CA ARG A 42 -8.38 1.51 30.39
C ARG A 42 -8.21 2.79 29.55
N LEU A 43 -7.74 3.86 30.18
CA LEU A 43 -7.50 5.14 29.51
C LEU A 43 -6.42 4.99 28.45
N TYR A 44 -5.30 4.34 28.77
CA TYR A 44 -4.22 4.06 27.83
C TYR A 44 -4.71 3.26 26.62
N THR A 45 -5.43 2.16 26.86
CA THR A 45 -6.01 1.35 25.79
C THR A 45 -6.96 2.18 24.90
N ALA A 46 -7.81 3.02 25.48
CA ALA A 46 -8.71 3.86 24.72
C ALA A 46 -7.96 4.91 23.87
N GLN A 47 -6.88 5.48 24.39
CA GLN A 47 -6.04 6.43 23.64
C GLN A 47 -5.32 5.75 22.49
N THR A 48 -4.70 4.58 22.71
CA THR A 48 -4.04 3.80 21.67
C THR A 48 -5.01 3.47 20.54
N GLN A 49 -6.20 2.96 20.86
CA GLN A 49 -7.22 2.64 19.84
C GLN A 49 -7.68 3.85 19.03
N ARG A 50 -7.71 5.05 19.62
CA ARG A 50 -8.02 6.29 18.87
C ARG A 50 -6.89 6.73 17.96
N ILE A 51 -5.64 6.56 18.41
CA ILE A 51 -4.45 6.84 17.58
C ILE A 51 -4.44 5.92 16.37
N ASP A 52 -4.63 4.62 16.60
CA ASP A 52 -4.67 3.62 15.52
C ASP A 52 -5.79 3.94 14.50
N LEU A 53 -6.98 4.29 14.99
CA LEU A 53 -8.10 4.70 14.14
C LEU A 53 -7.74 5.93 13.29
N SER A 54 -7.14 6.95 13.89
CA SER A 54 -6.72 8.17 13.19
C SER A 54 -5.63 7.87 12.15
N GLN A 55 -4.68 6.98 12.46
CA GLN A 55 -3.65 6.54 11.53
C GLN A 55 -4.24 5.78 10.34
N ASN A 56 -5.21 4.90 10.58
CA ASN A 56 -5.92 4.17 9.53
C ASN A 56 -6.67 5.10 8.58
N ILE A 57 -7.36 6.12 9.09
CA ILE A 57 -8.02 7.14 8.28
C ILE A 57 -7.00 7.92 7.44
N ARG A 58 -5.88 8.34 8.03
CA ARG A 58 -4.80 9.03 7.29
C ARG A 58 -4.17 8.14 6.22
N ALA A 59 -3.94 6.86 6.52
CA ALA A 59 -3.43 5.90 5.54
C ALA A 59 -4.40 5.76 4.35
N ALA A 60 -5.71 5.67 4.62
CA ALA A 60 -6.73 5.59 3.58
C ALA A 60 -6.74 6.82 2.66
N THR A 61 -6.62 8.03 3.23
CA THR A 61 -6.61 9.29 2.47
C THR A 61 -5.32 9.54 1.69
N ASN A 62 -4.25 8.83 2.00
CA ASN A 62 -2.96 8.99 1.31
C ASN A 62 -2.71 7.88 0.28
N ILE A 63 -2.87 6.61 0.69
CA ILE A 63 -2.50 5.46 -0.14
C ILE A 63 -3.44 5.32 -1.33
N LEU A 64 -4.76 5.24 -1.11
CA LEU A 64 -5.71 5.00 -2.19
C LEU A 64 -5.73 6.13 -3.23
N PRO A 65 -5.75 7.43 -2.85
CA PRO A 65 -5.68 8.50 -3.82
C PRO A 65 -4.36 8.54 -4.61
N ALA A 66 -3.23 8.18 -3.98
CA ALA A 66 -1.95 8.15 -4.67
C ALA A 66 -1.94 7.08 -5.80
N GLU A 67 -2.48 5.90 -5.52
CA GLU A 67 -2.61 4.82 -6.50
C GLU A 67 -3.57 5.16 -7.63
N PHE A 68 -4.72 5.77 -7.31
CA PHE A 68 -5.75 6.01 -8.32
C PHE A 68 -5.51 7.27 -9.18
N ARG A 69 -4.78 8.25 -8.65
CA ARG A 69 -4.53 9.51 -9.37
C ARG A 69 -3.76 9.32 -10.68
N GLN A 70 -2.93 8.29 -10.79
CA GLN A 70 -2.10 8.02 -11.96
C GLN A 70 -2.82 7.22 -13.06
N LEU A 71 -4.03 6.72 -12.81
CA LEU A 71 -4.76 5.88 -13.74
C LEU A 71 -5.21 6.65 -14.98
N ASP A 72 -5.18 5.98 -16.12
CA ASP A 72 -5.87 6.37 -17.34
C ASP A 72 -7.02 5.41 -17.59
N ALA A 73 -8.24 5.90 -17.43
CA ALA A 73 -9.43 5.09 -17.65
C ALA A 73 -9.61 4.73 -19.13
N SER A 74 -9.20 5.60 -20.05
CA SER A 74 -9.31 5.37 -21.51
C SER A 74 -8.38 4.26 -22.00
N ASP A 75 -7.22 4.09 -21.34
CA ASP A 75 -6.24 3.03 -21.65
C ASP A 75 -6.54 1.72 -20.89
N ASN A 76 -7.75 1.57 -20.32
CA ASN A 76 -8.19 0.40 -19.56
C ASN A 76 -7.36 0.09 -18.30
N ASP A 77 -6.78 1.09 -17.67
CA ASP A 77 -6.12 0.90 -16.38
C ASP A 77 -7.07 0.43 -15.27
N ILE A 78 -8.35 0.74 -15.41
CA ILE A 78 -9.40 0.18 -14.55
C ILE A 78 -9.92 -1.11 -15.19
N THR A 79 -9.54 -2.27 -14.63
CA THR A 79 -9.89 -3.58 -15.20
C THR A 79 -11.21 -4.13 -14.67
N ALA A 80 -11.61 -3.78 -13.45
CA ALA A 80 -12.90 -4.10 -12.87
C ALA A 80 -13.34 -3.02 -11.88
N MET A 81 -14.65 -2.76 -11.82
CA MET A 81 -15.30 -1.83 -10.90
C MET A 81 -16.38 -2.53 -10.12
N GLY A 82 -16.44 -2.26 -8.82
CA GLY A 82 -17.52 -2.67 -7.92
C GLY A 82 -17.77 -1.61 -6.86
N PRO A 83 -18.85 -1.70 -6.11
CA PRO A 83 -19.15 -0.73 -5.06
C PRO A 83 -18.17 -0.82 -3.87
N ASP A 84 -17.56 -1.97 -3.63
CA ASP A 84 -16.64 -2.26 -2.52
C ASP A 84 -15.28 -2.80 -3.00
N SER A 85 -15.04 -2.77 -4.32
CA SER A 85 -13.84 -3.30 -4.93
C SER A 85 -13.48 -2.60 -6.23
N ILE A 86 -12.18 -2.46 -6.49
CA ILE A 86 -11.65 -1.96 -7.75
C ILE A 86 -10.39 -2.75 -8.13
N SER A 87 -10.27 -3.14 -9.39
CA SER A 87 -9.06 -3.75 -9.93
C SER A 87 -8.43 -2.82 -10.96
N ILE A 88 -7.12 -2.62 -10.83
CA ILE A 88 -6.38 -1.62 -11.61
C ILE A 88 -5.03 -2.16 -12.10
N HIS A 89 -4.48 -1.49 -13.11
CA HIS A 89 -3.08 -1.54 -13.45
C HIS A 89 -2.33 -0.47 -12.64
N ALA A 90 -1.65 -0.88 -11.58
CA ALA A 90 -0.91 0.05 -10.73
C ALA A 90 0.51 0.21 -11.26
N LEU A 91 0.91 1.43 -11.62
CA LEU A 91 2.25 1.75 -12.08
C LEU A 91 3.25 1.52 -10.93
N ARG A 92 4.27 0.71 -11.17
CA ARG A 92 5.29 0.36 -10.17
C ARG A 92 6.64 0.97 -10.46
N TRP A 93 6.98 1.09 -11.73
CA TRP A 93 8.23 1.68 -12.17
C TRP A 93 8.12 2.21 -13.62
N THR A 94 8.99 3.15 -13.93
CA THR A 94 9.17 3.68 -15.29
C THR A 94 10.65 3.67 -15.61
N SER A 95 10.98 3.37 -16.86
CA SER A 95 12.34 3.37 -17.38
C SER A 95 12.35 3.76 -18.85
N PHE A 96 13.54 3.73 -19.45
CA PHE A 96 13.75 4.02 -20.88
C PHE A 96 14.61 2.92 -21.51
N VAL A 97 14.31 2.60 -22.76
CA VAL A 97 15.07 1.63 -23.52
C VAL A 97 16.49 2.17 -23.75
N CYS A 98 17.50 1.41 -23.41
CA CYS A 98 18.92 1.73 -23.69
C CYS A 98 19.55 0.82 -24.75
N ILE A 99 19.00 -0.39 -24.95
CA ILE A 99 19.31 -1.27 -26.08
C ILE A 99 17.98 -1.72 -26.67
N ALA A 100 17.82 -1.41 -27.94
CA ALA A 100 16.60 -1.75 -28.69
C ALA A 100 16.33 -3.27 -28.68
N PRO A 101 15.07 -3.70 -28.85
CA PRO A 101 14.74 -5.10 -28.84
C PRO A 101 15.43 -5.87 -29.98
N VAL A 102 15.88 -7.07 -29.65
CA VAL A 102 16.36 -8.04 -30.65
C VAL A 102 15.20 -8.93 -31.05
N LEU A 103 14.88 -8.92 -32.33
CA LEU A 103 13.90 -9.80 -32.96
C LEU A 103 14.58 -11.10 -33.36
N ASN A 104 14.49 -12.12 -32.54
CA ASN A 104 14.81 -13.48 -32.97
C ASN A 104 13.54 -14.09 -33.55
N GLY A 105 13.43 -14.19 -34.87
CA GLY A 105 12.42 -14.75 -35.75
C GLY A 105 11.26 -15.63 -35.30
N THR A 106 11.13 -15.91 -34.01
CA THR A 106 10.03 -16.62 -33.37
C THR A 106 9.44 -15.75 -32.27
N ALA A 107 8.11 -15.65 -32.20
CA ALA A 107 7.33 -14.77 -31.33
C ALA A 107 7.52 -14.99 -29.83
N ALA A 108 8.26 -16.01 -29.41
CA ALA A 108 8.19 -16.49 -28.04
C ALA A 108 9.05 -15.73 -27.03
N ASN A 109 10.19 -15.12 -27.42
CA ASN A 109 11.09 -14.47 -26.46
C ASN A 109 11.72 -13.22 -27.05
N ARG A 110 11.16 -12.08 -26.72
CA ARG A 110 11.73 -10.77 -27.07
C ARG A 110 12.39 -10.16 -25.85
N SER A 111 13.60 -9.64 -26.04
CA SER A 111 14.34 -8.98 -24.96
C SER A 111 14.81 -7.61 -25.39
N MET A 112 14.81 -6.68 -24.44
CA MET A 112 15.43 -5.36 -24.56
C MET A 112 16.11 -5.01 -23.25
N THR A 113 17.04 -4.06 -23.28
CA THR A 113 17.65 -3.54 -22.05
C THR A 113 17.10 -2.15 -21.76
N ILE A 114 16.67 -1.95 -20.54
CA ILE A 114 16.14 -0.70 -20.03
C ILE A 114 17.09 -0.11 -18.99
N ARG A 115 17.08 1.20 -18.83
CA ARG A 115 17.94 1.93 -17.89
C ARG A 115 17.50 1.67 -16.44
N GLY A 116 18.49 1.69 -15.54
CA GLY A 116 18.28 1.60 -14.11
C GLY A 116 18.24 0.17 -13.57
N GLY A 117 18.17 0.09 -12.24
CA GLY A 117 18.18 -1.19 -11.54
C GLY A 117 19.57 -1.80 -11.48
N GLN A 118 20.36 -1.43 -10.46
CA GLN A 118 21.36 -2.38 -9.97
C GLN A 118 20.61 -3.52 -9.27
N PRO A 119 21.20 -4.73 -9.16
CA PRO A 119 20.56 -5.81 -8.41
C PRO A 119 20.11 -5.35 -7.02
N GLY A 120 18.82 -5.49 -6.72
CA GLY A 120 18.22 -5.06 -5.46
C GLY A 120 17.94 -3.56 -5.32
N GLN A 121 18.21 -2.75 -6.34
CA GLN A 121 17.90 -1.31 -6.35
C GLN A 121 16.58 -1.02 -7.12
N PRO A 122 15.87 0.06 -6.77
CA PRO A 122 14.71 0.52 -7.53
C PRO A 122 15.07 0.85 -8.98
N MET A 123 14.11 0.76 -9.86
CA MET A 123 14.22 1.28 -11.23
C MET A 123 14.40 2.81 -11.22
N PHE A 124 14.77 3.39 -12.37
CA PHE A 124 15.09 4.81 -12.52
C PHE A 124 14.02 5.73 -11.93
N PHE A 125 12.75 5.40 -12.15
CA PHE A 125 11.59 6.01 -11.47
C PHE A 125 10.69 4.89 -10.97
N GLY A 126 10.46 4.81 -9.65
CA GLY A 126 9.56 3.83 -9.08
C GLY A 126 9.84 3.49 -7.63
N SER A 127 8.94 2.74 -7.05
CA SER A 127 9.01 2.32 -5.65
C SER A 127 9.83 1.06 -5.44
N ARG A 128 10.04 0.26 -6.50
CA ARG A 128 10.73 -1.02 -6.46
C ARG A 128 11.34 -1.40 -7.82
N GLY A 129 12.15 -2.44 -7.83
CA GLY A 129 12.64 -3.07 -9.05
C GLY A 129 11.58 -3.92 -9.76
N VAL A 130 12.01 -4.51 -10.87
CA VAL A 130 11.20 -5.41 -11.71
C VAL A 130 10.92 -6.72 -10.97
N LEU A 131 9.68 -7.17 -10.96
CA LEU A 131 9.26 -8.46 -10.41
C LEU A 131 8.69 -9.36 -11.53
N VAL A 132 9.47 -10.39 -11.90
CA VAL A 132 9.06 -11.38 -12.90
C VAL A 132 7.85 -12.18 -12.41
N GLY A 133 6.90 -12.43 -13.30
CA GLY A 133 5.67 -13.16 -12.99
C GLY A 133 4.55 -12.31 -12.38
N THR A 134 4.88 -11.14 -11.85
CA THR A 134 3.91 -10.19 -11.26
C THR A 134 3.70 -8.99 -12.17
N ASP A 135 4.81 -8.44 -12.69
CA ASP A 135 4.77 -7.23 -13.51
C ASP A 135 4.42 -7.55 -14.96
N SER A 136 3.67 -6.64 -15.53
CA SER A 136 3.48 -6.45 -16.96
C SER A 136 4.15 -5.14 -17.37
N ILE A 137 4.50 -5.02 -18.63
CA ILE A 137 5.09 -3.81 -19.18
C ILE A 137 4.17 -3.18 -20.23
N SER A 138 4.33 -1.88 -20.42
CA SER A 138 3.80 -1.14 -21.54
C SER A 138 4.93 -0.35 -22.17
N VAL A 139 5.18 -0.56 -23.47
CA VAL A 139 6.28 0.06 -24.20
C VAL A 139 5.72 0.99 -25.25
N TYR A 140 6.23 2.21 -25.31
CA TYR A 140 5.87 3.16 -26.35
C TYR A 140 6.49 2.74 -27.67
N LEU A 141 5.66 2.75 -28.70
CA LEU A 141 5.99 2.50 -30.09
C LEU A 141 5.74 3.75 -30.91
N ASP A 142 6.68 4.04 -31.78
CA ASP A 142 6.65 5.10 -32.78
C ASP A 142 7.25 4.52 -34.04
N ALA A 143 6.42 4.17 -35.02
CA ALA A 143 6.85 3.59 -36.28
C ALA A 143 7.25 4.66 -37.29
N ASP A 144 6.63 5.85 -37.23
CA ASP A 144 6.94 7.01 -38.04
C ASP A 144 7.00 8.28 -37.19
N PRO A 145 8.21 8.79 -36.88
CA PRO A 145 8.37 9.96 -36.00
C PRO A 145 7.74 11.25 -36.55
N THR A 146 7.22 11.24 -37.79
CA THR A 146 6.50 12.38 -38.38
C THR A 146 4.98 12.28 -38.22
N SER A 147 4.46 11.13 -37.83
CA SER A 147 3.03 10.84 -37.62
C SER A 147 2.78 10.57 -36.16
N ARG A 148 1.63 11.01 -35.63
CA ARG A 148 1.15 10.62 -34.32
C ARG A 148 0.03 9.57 -34.36
N LEU A 149 -0.33 9.13 -35.56
CA LEU A 149 -1.45 8.20 -35.75
C LEU A 149 -1.05 6.75 -35.49
N ASP A 150 0.23 6.45 -35.48
CA ASP A 150 0.85 5.16 -35.29
C ASP A 150 1.55 5.05 -33.91
N ASP A 151 1.44 6.12 -33.11
CA ASP A 151 1.90 6.13 -31.73
C ASP A 151 0.96 5.32 -30.83
N TYR A 152 1.47 4.26 -30.24
CA TYR A 152 0.68 3.48 -29.28
C TYR A 152 1.56 2.76 -28.24
N TYR A 153 0.94 2.35 -27.15
CA TYR A 153 1.58 1.58 -26.13
C TYR A 153 1.28 0.10 -26.29
N VAL A 154 2.33 -0.72 -26.30
CA VAL A 154 2.22 -2.16 -26.43
C VAL A 154 2.39 -2.83 -25.08
N PRO A 155 1.36 -3.53 -24.58
CA PRO A 155 1.48 -4.28 -23.36
C PRO A 155 2.26 -5.58 -23.59
N GLY A 156 3.01 -6.01 -22.56
CA GLY A 156 3.72 -7.28 -22.55
C GLY A 156 3.77 -7.89 -21.15
N ARG A 157 3.74 -9.22 -21.06
CA ARG A 157 3.93 -9.92 -19.81
C ARG A 157 5.41 -10.24 -19.63
N LEU A 158 6.00 -9.82 -18.51
CA LEU A 158 7.37 -10.13 -18.17
C LEU A 158 7.56 -11.62 -17.86
N THR A 159 8.53 -12.22 -18.54
CA THR A 159 8.91 -13.63 -18.34
C THR A 159 10.29 -13.77 -17.70
N ASN A 160 11.19 -12.79 -17.92
CA ASN A 160 12.51 -12.76 -17.30
C ASN A 160 13.00 -11.33 -17.09
N ALA A 161 13.91 -11.13 -16.13
CA ALA A 161 14.61 -9.86 -15.90
C ALA A 161 15.99 -10.14 -15.29
N VAL A 162 17.03 -9.55 -15.88
CA VAL A 162 18.41 -9.65 -15.42
C VAL A 162 19.00 -8.26 -15.28
N SER A 163 19.31 -7.84 -14.07
CA SER A 163 19.91 -6.54 -13.79
C SER A 163 21.43 -6.61 -13.66
N GLY A 164 22.13 -5.58 -14.12
CA GLY A 164 23.57 -5.48 -14.02
C GLY A 164 24.08 -4.03 -14.04
N PRO A 165 25.30 -3.79 -13.50
CA PRO A 165 25.84 -2.44 -13.33
C PRO A 165 26.28 -1.77 -14.62
N ALA A 166 26.42 -2.52 -15.71
CA ALA A 166 27.02 -2.04 -16.97
C ALA A 166 26.28 -2.56 -18.20
N LEU A 167 24.97 -2.82 -18.12
CA LEU A 167 24.18 -3.36 -19.22
C LEU A 167 23.76 -2.31 -20.26
N CYS A 168 23.64 -1.02 -19.86
CA CYS A 168 23.36 0.06 -20.78
C CYS A 168 24.67 0.67 -21.34
N PRO A 169 24.70 1.06 -22.64
CA PRO A 169 25.82 1.76 -23.22
C PRO A 169 26.19 3.04 -22.46
N ALA A 170 27.47 3.34 -22.45
CA ALA A 170 27.99 4.56 -21.84
C ALA A 170 27.57 5.82 -22.63
N VAL A 171 27.09 6.85 -21.92
CA VAL A 171 26.83 8.17 -22.49
C VAL A 171 27.35 9.22 -21.47
N PRO A 172 28.45 9.91 -21.76
CA PRO A 172 29.41 9.82 -22.85
C PRO A 172 30.25 8.53 -22.81
N PRO A 173 31.00 8.21 -23.86
CA PRO A 173 31.84 7.01 -23.92
C PRO A 173 32.75 6.89 -22.68
N GLY A 174 32.75 5.72 -22.03
CA GLY A 174 33.61 5.42 -20.87
C GLY A 174 32.89 5.12 -19.55
N LEU A 175 31.62 5.44 -19.39
CA LEU A 175 30.84 5.15 -18.18
C LEU A 175 29.63 4.27 -18.51
N ALA A 176 29.83 2.96 -18.48
CA ALA A 176 28.73 2.00 -18.55
C ALA A 176 27.72 2.27 -17.44
N GLN A 177 26.44 2.18 -17.74
CA GLN A 177 25.35 2.51 -16.81
C GLN A 177 24.58 1.27 -16.39
N PRO A 178 24.01 1.26 -15.18
CA PRO A 178 23.14 0.19 -14.75
C PRO A 178 21.96 0.01 -15.69
N GLY A 179 21.62 -1.24 -15.96
CA GLY A 179 20.49 -1.62 -16.80
C GLY A 179 19.85 -2.90 -16.33
N THR A 180 18.66 -3.16 -16.84
CA THR A 180 17.94 -4.42 -16.67
C THR A 180 17.53 -4.92 -18.03
N THR A 181 18.03 -6.09 -18.40
CA THR A 181 17.55 -6.80 -19.60
C THR A 181 16.26 -7.52 -19.21
N ILE A 182 15.16 -7.10 -19.82
CA ILE A 182 13.83 -7.69 -19.64
C ILE A 182 13.47 -8.54 -20.84
N THR A 183 12.83 -9.68 -20.58
CA THR A 183 12.25 -10.55 -21.59
C THR A 183 10.74 -10.61 -21.36
N TRP A 184 9.96 -10.50 -22.43
CA TRP A 184 8.51 -10.55 -22.33
C TRP A 184 7.89 -11.48 -23.36
N ASP A 185 6.67 -11.92 -23.09
CA ASP A 185 5.88 -12.76 -23.97
C ASP A 185 5.47 -11.97 -25.22
N GLY A 186 5.92 -12.44 -26.38
CA GLY A 186 5.84 -11.72 -27.65
C GLY A 186 4.53 -11.85 -28.43
N ASN A 187 3.51 -12.50 -27.89
CA ASN A 187 2.24 -12.74 -28.60
C ASN A 187 1.49 -11.46 -29.00
N PHE A 188 1.81 -10.32 -28.40
CA PHE A 188 1.21 -9.04 -28.74
C PHE A 188 1.70 -8.45 -30.08
N PHE A 189 2.76 -8.99 -30.65
CA PHE A 189 3.38 -8.47 -31.87
C PHE A 189 3.21 -9.41 -33.08
N ALA A 190 2.35 -10.42 -32.95
CA ALA A 190 2.09 -11.34 -34.09
C ALA A 190 1.42 -10.61 -35.23
N GLY A 191 2.19 -10.30 -36.27
CA GLY A 191 1.68 -9.75 -37.53
C GLY A 191 2.35 -8.47 -38.05
N ASN A 192 2.98 -7.67 -37.20
CA ASN A 192 3.66 -6.44 -37.62
C ASN A 192 5.12 -6.44 -37.12
N ASN A 193 6.03 -5.91 -37.92
CA ASN A 193 7.45 -5.70 -37.59
C ASN A 193 7.65 -4.62 -36.51
N VAL A 194 6.81 -4.65 -35.49
CA VAL A 194 6.62 -3.61 -34.48
C VAL A 194 7.84 -3.43 -33.58
N ALA A 195 8.72 -4.42 -33.47
CA ALA A 195 9.90 -4.28 -32.62
C ALA A 195 11.01 -3.43 -33.26
N ALA A 196 10.99 -3.25 -34.61
CA ALA A 196 11.85 -2.27 -35.28
C ALA A 196 11.45 -0.82 -34.93
N ALA A 197 10.24 -0.63 -34.44
CA ALA A 197 9.65 0.65 -34.08
C ALA A 197 9.83 1.03 -32.57
N ILE A 198 10.58 0.24 -31.75
CA ILE A 198 10.94 0.63 -30.39
C ILE A 198 12.33 1.26 -30.40
N PRO A 199 12.44 2.59 -30.43
CA PRO A 199 13.74 3.24 -30.49
C PRO A 199 14.44 3.22 -29.10
N VAL A 200 15.75 3.40 -29.13
CA VAL A 200 16.50 3.73 -27.91
C VAL A 200 15.97 5.05 -27.38
N GLY A 201 15.68 5.12 -26.08
CA GLY A 201 15.03 6.26 -25.44
C GLY A 201 13.51 6.12 -25.28
N ALA A 202 12.88 5.11 -25.90
CA ALA A 202 11.44 4.87 -25.71
C ALA A 202 11.10 4.65 -24.24
N PRO A 203 10.04 5.27 -23.70
CA PRO A 203 9.58 5.03 -22.34
C PRO A 203 8.96 3.64 -22.19
N VAL A 204 9.28 3.01 -21.08
CA VAL A 204 8.77 1.70 -20.65
C VAL A 204 8.15 1.85 -19.29
N TRP A 205 6.90 1.45 -19.14
CA TRP A 205 6.18 1.43 -17.89
C TRP A 205 5.99 0.00 -17.39
N GLY A 206 6.30 -0.22 -16.11
CA GLY A 206 6.03 -1.47 -15.44
C GLY A 206 4.86 -1.33 -14.49
N PHE A 207 3.85 -2.17 -14.65
CA PHE A 207 2.65 -2.15 -13.83
C PHE A 207 2.28 -3.53 -13.30
N GLU A 208 1.60 -3.52 -12.18
CA GLU A 208 1.06 -4.69 -11.51
C GLU A 208 -0.47 -4.67 -11.58
N ARG A 209 -1.09 -5.83 -11.83
CA ARG A 209 -2.54 -5.98 -11.75
C ARG A 209 -2.96 -6.23 -10.32
N VAL A 210 -3.56 -5.25 -9.68
CA VAL A 210 -3.95 -5.32 -8.29
C VAL A 210 -5.43 -5.07 -8.08
N THR A 211 -5.96 -5.63 -7.00
CA THR A 211 -7.33 -5.41 -6.56
C THR A 211 -7.31 -4.87 -5.15
N TYR A 212 -8.00 -3.76 -4.94
CA TYR A 212 -8.40 -3.24 -3.64
C TYR A 212 -9.85 -3.64 -3.38
N LYS A 213 -10.13 -4.24 -2.25
CA LYS A 213 -11.50 -4.63 -1.89
C LYS A 213 -11.72 -4.72 -0.39
N LEU A 214 -12.98 -4.65 0.01
CA LEU A 214 -13.36 -5.02 1.37
C LEU A 214 -13.04 -6.50 1.62
N TYR A 215 -12.27 -6.78 2.66
CA TYR A 215 -11.69 -8.10 2.95
C TYR A 215 -11.89 -8.44 4.42
N GLN A 216 -12.43 -9.62 4.70
CA GLN A 216 -12.49 -10.15 6.06
C GLN A 216 -11.27 -11.01 6.32
N SER A 217 -10.49 -10.65 7.34
CA SER A 217 -9.29 -11.38 7.73
C SER A 217 -9.68 -12.70 8.41
N PRO A 218 -9.12 -13.84 7.97
CA PRO A 218 -9.37 -15.13 8.60
C PRO A 218 -8.71 -15.26 9.97
N THR A 219 -7.75 -14.38 10.30
CA THR A 219 -6.98 -14.45 11.55
C THR A 219 -7.76 -13.90 12.72
N ASP A 220 -8.48 -12.79 12.54
CA ASP A 220 -9.18 -12.06 13.62
C ASP A 220 -10.66 -11.81 13.34
N GLY A 221 -11.14 -12.16 12.14
CA GLY A 221 -12.52 -11.98 11.70
C GLY A 221 -12.92 -10.52 11.46
N LEU A 222 -11.98 -9.57 11.57
CA LEU A 222 -12.23 -8.15 11.32
C LEU A 222 -12.17 -7.84 9.82
N TYR A 223 -12.83 -6.75 9.43
CA TYR A 223 -12.80 -6.27 8.06
C TYR A 223 -11.70 -5.24 7.85
N TYR A 224 -11.06 -5.33 6.69
CA TYR A 224 -9.97 -4.46 6.24
C TYR A 224 -10.20 -4.03 4.79
N ILE A 225 -9.57 -2.96 4.38
CA ILE A 225 -9.31 -2.72 2.96
C ILE A 225 -8.16 -3.64 2.60
N GLY A 226 -8.47 -4.68 1.83
CA GLY A 226 -7.51 -5.67 1.37
C GLY A 226 -6.87 -5.27 0.07
N TYR A 227 -5.61 -5.64 -0.10
CA TYR A 227 -4.78 -5.44 -1.27
C TYR A 227 -4.15 -6.76 -1.70
N GLY A 228 -4.01 -6.95 -2.99
CA GLY A 228 -3.28 -8.10 -3.55
C GLY A 228 -3.47 -8.25 -5.05
N PRO A 229 -2.76 -9.21 -5.66
CA PRO A 229 -2.87 -9.47 -7.09
C PRO A 229 -4.31 -9.75 -7.50
N THR A 230 -4.69 -9.31 -8.71
CA THR A 230 -6.01 -9.61 -9.25
C THR A 230 -6.17 -11.14 -9.39
N GLY A 231 -7.24 -11.68 -8.82
CA GLY A 231 -7.48 -13.13 -8.76
C GLY A 231 -6.71 -13.89 -7.66
N GLY A 232 -5.71 -13.26 -7.00
CA GLY A 232 -4.91 -13.86 -5.93
C GLY A 232 -5.43 -13.55 -4.52
N ALA A 233 -4.71 -14.08 -3.53
CA ALA A 233 -4.97 -13.82 -2.11
C ALA A 233 -4.83 -12.34 -1.78
N LYS A 234 -5.67 -11.85 -0.85
CA LYS A 234 -5.63 -10.48 -0.36
C LYS A 234 -4.99 -10.44 1.02
N GLN A 235 -4.28 -9.34 1.27
CA GLN A 235 -3.68 -9.04 2.56
C GLN A 235 -4.32 -7.76 3.12
N PRO A 236 -4.45 -7.64 4.43
CA PRO A 236 -4.95 -6.43 5.05
C PRO A 236 -3.98 -5.27 4.81
N LEU A 237 -4.48 -4.17 4.25
CA LEU A 237 -3.70 -2.95 3.98
C LEU A 237 -4.06 -1.83 4.95
N ILE A 238 -5.36 -1.57 5.15
CA ILE A 238 -5.88 -0.50 6.01
C ILE A 238 -7.04 -1.04 6.83
N GLY A 239 -7.07 -0.74 8.12
CA GLY A 239 -8.18 -1.13 8.99
C GLY A 239 -7.75 -1.41 10.43
N PRO A 240 -8.68 -1.87 11.24
CA PRO A 240 -9.99 -2.44 10.88
C PRO A 240 -11.02 -1.41 10.41
N VAL A 241 -11.93 -1.87 9.55
CA VAL A 241 -13.04 -1.09 9.01
C VAL A 241 -14.40 -1.76 9.35
N LEU A 242 -15.50 -1.10 9.07
CA LEU A 242 -16.84 -1.69 9.20
C LEU A 242 -17.10 -2.74 8.08
N THR A 243 -18.15 -3.55 8.22
CA THR A 243 -18.62 -4.49 7.18
C THR A 243 -19.05 -3.81 5.87
N ASN A 244 -19.34 -2.52 5.92
CA ASN A 244 -19.57 -1.62 4.79
C ASN A 244 -18.51 -0.50 4.78
N GLY A 245 -17.29 -0.81 5.23
CA GLY A 245 -16.23 0.15 5.51
C GLY A 245 -15.49 0.68 4.30
N LEU A 246 -15.72 0.13 3.11
CA LEU A 246 -15.17 0.63 1.85
C LEU A 246 -16.30 0.79 0.85
N THR A 247 -16.37 1.95 0.20
CA THR A 247 -17.29 2.18 -0.90
C THR A 247 -16.64 3.04 -1.96
N PHE A 248 -16.77 2.64 -3.22
CA PHE A 248 -16.36 3.39 -4.39
C PHE A 248 -17.56 3.92 -5.14
N SER A 249 -17.49 5.16 -5.59
CA SER A 249 -18.45 5.78 -6.53
C SER A 249 -17.67 6.36 -7.70
N TYR A 250 -18.13 6.08 -8.91
CA TYR A 250 -17.42 6.41 -10.15
C TYR A 250 -18.20 7.45 -10.94
N PHE A 251 -17.49 8.48 -11.40
CA PHE A 251 -18.08 9.60 -12.13
C PHE A 251 -17.32 9.85 -13.44
N ASP A 252 -18.05 10.22 -14.47
CA ASP A 252 -17.48 10.64 -15.75
C ASP A 252 -17.01 12.10 -15.74
N SER A 253 -16.56 12.60 -16.88
CA SER A 253 -16.06 13.97 -17.05
C SER A 253 -17.14 15.05 -16.89
N THR A 254 -18.43 14.68 -17.01
CA THR A 254 -19.57 15.57 -16.78
C THR A 254 -20.00 15.62 -15.31
N GLY A 255 -19.46 14.73 -14.48
CA GLY A 255 -19.82 14.54 -13.07
C GLY A 255 -21.02 13.61 -12.88
N ALA A 256 -21.51 12.96 -13.92
CA ALA A 256 -22.56 11.94 -13.81
C ALA A 256 -21.97 10.59 -13.35
N VAL A 257 -22.77 9.82 -12.59
CA VAL A 257 -22.39 8.48 -12.18
C VAL A 257 -22.24 7.58 -13.41
N THR A 258 -21.14 6.84 -13.49
CA THR A 258 -20.86 5.96 -14.63
C THR A 258 -20.54 4.53 -14.20
N ALA A 259 -21.05 3.56 -14.96
CA ALA A 259 -20.67 2.15 -14.87
C ALA A 259 -19.67 1.74 -15.99
N VAL A 260 -19.30 2.68 -16.86
CA VAL A 260 -18.42 2.45 -17.99
C VAL A 260 -16.98 2.76 -17.56
N ARG A 261 -16.15 1.73 -17.46
CA ARG A 261 -14.76 1.83 -16.95
C ARG A 261 -13.91 2.86 -17.69
N THR A 262 -14.03 2.92 -19.01
CA THR A 262 -13.25 3.82 -19.86
C THR A 262 -13.69 5.29 -19.80
N ARG A 263 -14.82 5.59 -19.16
CA ARG A 263 -15.33 6.95 -18.98
C ARG A 263 -15.10 7.52 -17.59
N VAL A 264 -14.51 6.75 -16.68
CA VAL A 264 -14.25 7.22 -15.31
C VAL A 264 -13.26 8.38 -15.33
N ALA A 265 -13.68 9.51 -14.80
CA ALA A 265 -12.86 10.71 -14.64
C ALA A 265 -12.57 11.02 -13.18
N ARG A 266 -13.45 10.59 -12.27
CA ARG A 266 -13.32 10.78 -10.83
C ARG A 266 -13.80 9.55 -10.08
N ILE A 267 -13.08 9.20 -9.00
CA ILE A 267 -13.44 8.15 -8.07
C ILE A 267 -13.61 8.78 -6.70
N ASP A 268 -14.78 8.63 -6.10
CA ASP A 268 -15.02 8.99 -4.70
C ASP A 268 -14.87 7.72 -3.85
N ILE A 269 -14.04 7.81 -2.81
CA ILE A 269 -13.69 6.72 -1.92
C ILE A 269 -14.22 7.04 -0.55
N THR A 270 -15.14 6.25 -0.04
CA THR A 270 -15.64 6.35 1.33
C THR A 270 -15.01 5.24 2.17
N VAL A 271 -14.33 5.63 3.23
CA VAL A 271 -13.76 4.68 4.21
C VAL A 271 -14.38 4.94 5.57
N ARG A 272 -14.93 3.87 6.18
CA ARG A 272 -15.48 3.87 7.55
C ARG A 272 -14.65 2.93 8.40
N ALA A 273 -13.68 3.52 9.10
CA ALA A 273 -12.79 2.79 10.00
C ALA A 273 -13.40 2.64 11.40
N ARG A 274 -12.97 1.64 12.12
CA ARG A 274 -13.40 1.38 13.50
C ARG A 274 -12.21 0.99 14.38
N THR A 275 -12.38 1.10 15.71
CA THR A 275 -11.41 0.54 16.64
C THR A 275 -11.46 -1.00 16.61
N ALA A 276 -10.31 -1.65 16.76
CA ALA A 276 -10.21 -3.12 16.77
C ALA A 276 -11.01 -3.72 17.92
N ILE A 277 -10.94 -3.10 19.10
CA ILE A 277 -11.67 -3.49 20.30
C ILE A 277 -12.63 -2.39 20.75
N ALA A 278 -13.63 -2.81 21.49
CA ALA A 278 -14.54 -1.86 22.15
C ALA A 278 -13.84 -1.17 23.31
N VAL A 279 -13.99 0.15 23.41
CA VAL A 279 -13.41 0.99 24.46
C VAL A 279 -14.49 1.65 25.30
N ARG A 280 -14.25 1.83 26.58
CA ARG A 280 -15.13 2.60 27.46
C ARG A 280 -14.76 4.07 27.41
N ARG A 281 -15.74 4.93 27.17
CA ARG A 281 -15.54 6.39 27.14
C ARG A 281 -15.46 7.04 28.52
N GLY A 282 -15.63 6.26 29.60
CA GLY A 282 -15.61 6.71 31.01
C GLY A 282 -16.84 6.25 31.80
N GLY A 283 -16.75 6.29 33.12
CA GLY A 283 -17.84 5.93 34.04
C GLY A 283 -18.37 4.50 33.87
N THR A 284 -19.68 4.34 34.00
CA THR A 284 -20.41 3.06 33.87
C THR A 284 -20.85 2.74 32.46
N ALA A 285 -20.53 3.60 31.48
CA ALA A 285 -20.94 3.40 30.06
C ALA A 285 -20.41 2.05 29.52
N PRO A 286 -21.21 1.32 28.74
CA PRO A 286 -20.76 0.08 28.09
C PRO A 286 -19.59 0.37 27.14
N ALA A 287 -18.72 -0.62 26.96
CA ALA A 287 -17.66 -0.54 25.96
C ALA A 287 -18.26 -0.54 24.54
N GLN A 288 -17.84 0.37 23.70
CA GLN A 288 -18.32 0.52 22.31
C GLN A 288 -17.14 0.69 21.37
N THR A 289 -17.27 0.20 20.14
CA THR A 289 -16.33 0.51 19.07
C THR A 289 -16.50 1.97 18.67
N ILE A 290 -15.39 2.68 18.53
CA ILE A 290 -15.38 4.03 17.97
C ILE A 290 -15.28 3.88 16.46
N VAL A 291 -16.10 4.63 15.75
CA VAL A 291 -16.12 4.67 14.28
C VAL A 291 -15.77 6.08 13.83
N ASP A 292 -14.98 6.17 12.79
CA ASP A 292 -14.67 7.40 12.08
C ASP A 292 -14.76 7.15 10.57
N SER A 293 -15.10 8.18 9.80
CA SER A 293 -15.31 8.05 8.37
C SER A 293 -14.72 9.23 7.60
N VAL A 294 -14.21 8.91 6.42
CA VAL A 294 -13.67 9.90 5.49
C VAL A 294 -14.18 9.62 4.09
N VAL A 295 -14.42 10.69 3.34
CA VAL A 295 -14.68 10.65 1.91
C VAL A 295 -13.57 11.41 1.21
N THR A 296 -12.95 10.78 0.23
CA THR A 296 -11.89 11.38 -0.58
C THR A 296 -12.24 11.25 -2.05
N SER A 297 -12.17 12.36 -2.78
CA SER A 297 -12.40 12.42 -4.22
C SER A 297 -11.07 12.45 -4.96
N VAL A 298 -10.90 11.58 -5.94
CA VAL A 298 -9.71 11.45 -6.77
C VAL A 298 -10.07 11.71 -8.22
N ALA A 299 -9.57 12.80 -8.79
CA ALA A 299 -9.61 13.01 -10.24
C ALA A 299 -8.46 12.26 -10.90
N LEU A 300 -8.76 11.51 -11.96
CA LEU A 300 -7.76 10.79 -12.73
C LEU A 300 -6.95 11.78 -13.58
N ARG A 301 -5.61 11.68 -13.53
CA ARG A 301 -4.74 12.66 -14.19
C ARG A 301 -4.70 12.52 -15.70
N ASN A 302 -4.72 11.28 -16.16
CA ASN A 302 -4.49 10.94 -17.56
C ASN A 302 -5.80 10.84 -18.34
N ASN A 303 -6.89 11.32 -17.80
CA ASN A 303 -8.15 11.35 -18.52
C ASN A 303 -8.08 12.40 -19.60
N ARG A 304 -8.03 11.96 -20.87
CA ARG A 304 -8.07 12.85 -22.02
C ARG A 304 -9.36 13.67 -21.95
N ARG A 305 -9.23 14.97 -21.74
CA ARG A 305 -10.34 15.90 -21.90
C ARG A 305 -10.52 16.11 -23.41
N TRP A 306 -11.54 15.50 -23.94
CA TRP A 306 -12.00 15.78 -25.30
C TRP A 306 -12.88 17.01 -25.27
#